data_9767fa8a965932b60e70cf92e5b62358
#
_entry.id   9767fa8a965932b60e70cf92e5b62358
#
_cell.length_a   1.000
_cell.length_b   1.000
_cell.length_c   1.000
_cell.angle_alpha   90.00
_cell.angle_beta   90.00
_cell.angle_gamma   90.00
#
_symmetry.space_group_name_H-M   'P 1'
#
loop_
_entity.id
_entity.type
_entity.pdbx_description
1 polymer ?
#
loop_
_entity_poly.entity_id
_entity_poly.type
_entity_poly.pdbx_seq_one_letter_code
_entity_poly.pdbx_strand_id
1 'polypeptide(L)'
;PAKMGTFSQYQYPHCKERYVECADFLHIKGKNDDEKFENLIAAIEELKEKVGIKKTIKDYGVDEKEFLRTLDEMTEMAFDDQCTGANPRYPLMKEIKAMYLKAYYGKPVEIDE
;
A
#
# COMPACT_ATOMS: atom_id res chain seq x y z
N PRO A 1 -6.86 -12.12 -18.02
CA PRO A 1 -7.04 -11.03 -17.06
C PRO A 1 -5.73 -10.30 -16.84
N ALA A 2 -5.79 -8.97 -16.92
CA ALA A 2 -4.61 -8.16 -16.68
C ALA A 2 -4.26 -8.21 -15.18
N LYS A 3 -3.05 -8.63 -14.88
CA LYS A 3 -2.56 -8.54 -13.50
C LYS A 3 -2.34 -7.08 -13.17
N MET A 4 -3.12 -6.56 -12.23
CA MET A 4 -2.81 -5.26 -11.69
C MET A 4 -1.56 -5.36 -10.83
N GLY A 5 -0.53 -4.64 -11.24
CA GLY A 5 0.63 -4.45 -10.39
C GLY A 5 0.21 -3.77 -9.09
N THR A 6 0.98 -4.01 -8.05
CA THR A 6 0.81 -3.31 -6.79
C THR A 6 0.99 -1.80 -7.04
N PHE A 7 0.07 -0.99 -6.49
CA PHE A 7 0.25 0.45 -6.52
C PHE A 7 1.59 0.80 -5.85
N SER A 8 2.43 1.53 -6.56
CA SER A 8 3.72 1.94 -6.03
C SER A 8 3.98 3.41 -6.27
N GLN A 9 4.14 4.16 -5.21
CA GLN A 9 4.58 5.55 -5.26
C GLN A 9 6.08 5.64 -5.48
N TYR A 10 6.83 4.63 -5.08
CA TYR A 10 8.29 4.67 -5.08
C TYR A 10 8.86 4.95 -6.46
N GLN A 11 8.25 4.38 -7.51
CA GLN A 11 8.71 4.56 -8.87
C GLN A 11 8.23 5.87 -9.51
N TYR A 12 7.37 6.63 -8.83
CA TYR A 12 6.87 7.88 -9.35
C TYR A 12 7.95 8.97 -9.23
N PRO A 13 8.08 9.87 -10.23
CA PRO A 13 9.10 10.92 -10.20
C PRO A 13 9.10 11.71 -8.88
N HIS A 14 10.28 11.89 -8.34
CA HIS A 14 10.55 12.59 -7.08
C HIS A 14 10.12 11.89 -5.79
N CYS A 15 9.35 10.80 -5.86
CA CYS A 15 8.99 10.05 -4.65
C CYS A 15 10.16 9.21 -4.13
N LYS A 16 10.91 8.58 -5.04
CA LYS A 16 12.05 7.74 -4.69
C LYS A 16 13.03 8.46 -3.76
N GLU A 17 13.39 9.67 -4.11
CA GLU A 17 14.34 10.48 -3.34
C GLU A 17 13.84 10.72 -1.91
N ARG A 18 12.55 10.99 -1.74
CA ARG A 18 11.96 11.22 -0.43
C ARG A 18 11.99 9.98 0.45
N TYR A 19 11.72 8.82 -0.12
CA TYR A 19 11.81 7.56 0.63
C TYR A 19 13.25 7.27 1.05
N VAL A 20 14.22 7.54 0.15
CA VAL A 20 15.64 7.35 0.45
C VAL A 20 16.10 8.31 1.55
N GLU A 21 15.65 9.57 1.51
CA GLU A 21 15.94 10.54 2.58
C GLU A 21 15.44 10.03 3.94
N CYS A 22 14.24 9.45 3.98
CA CYS A 22 13.70 8.88 5.20
C CYS A 22 14.55 7.71 5.70
N ALA A 23 14.99 6.84 4.79
CA ALA A 23 15.86 5.73 5.15
C ALA A 23 17.21 6.22 5.71
N ASP A 24 17.80 7.23 5.06
CA ASP A 24 19.06 7.83 5.53
C ASP A 24 18.89 8.48 6.90
N PHE A 25 17.80 9.20 7.12
CA PHE A 25 17.50 9.83 8.39
C PHE A 25 17.42 8.80 9.54
N LEU A 26 16.84 7.63 9.23
CA LEU A 26 16.70 6.54 10.21
C LEU A 26 17.94 5.64 10.29
N HIS A 27 19.01 5.99 9.58
CA HIS A 27 20.25 5.20 9.51
C HIS A 27 20.04 3.79 8.94
N ILE A 28 19.05 3.63 8.06
CA ILE A 28 18.80 2.37 7.37
C ILE A 28 19.77 2.27 6.20
N LYS A 29 20.55 1.20 6.17
CA LYS A 29 21.60 1.00 5.17
C LYS A 29 21.12 0.16 4.00
N GLY A 30 21.78 0.31 2.86
CA GLY A 30 21.57 -0.49 1.66
C GLY A 30 22.65 -0.18 0.65
N LYS A 31 22.87 -1.10 -0.27
CA LYS A 31 23.91 -0.98 -1.30
C LYS A 31 23.58 0.08 -2.34
N ASN A 32 22.31 0.33 -2.54
CA ASN A 32 21.78 1.31 -3.48
C ASN A 32 20.44 1.82 -2.96
N ASP A 33 19.84 2.76 -3.70
CA ASP A 33 18.59 3.39 -3.29
C ASP A 33 17.42 2.40 -3.21
N ASP A 34 17.35 1.45 -4.14
CA ASP A 34 16.30 0.45 -4.14
C ASP A 34 16.38 -0.46 -2.91
N GLU A 35 17.57 -0.87 -2.52
CA GLU A 35 17.77 -1.68 -1.32
C GLU A 35 17.46 -0.89 -0.05
N LYS A 36 17.82 0.40 0.00
CA LYS A 36 17.46 1.28 1.11
C LYS A 36 15.94 1.39 1.26
N PHE A 37 15.22 1.53 0.15
CA PHE A 37 13.76 1.57 0.16
C PHE A 37 13.18 0.26 0.68
N GLU A 38 13.64 -0.87 0.18
CA GLU A 38 13.16 -2.19 0.63
C GLU A 38 13.44 -2.40 2.12
N ASN A 39 14.63 -1.99 2.59
CA ASN A 39 14.98 -2.09 4.00
C ASN A 39 14.16 -1.15 4.87
N LEU A 40 13.77 0.01 4.35
CA LEU A 40 12.85 0.91 5.04
C LEU A 40 11.49 0.25 5.23
N ILE A 41 10.95 -0.36 4.18
CA ILE A 41 9.67 -1.07 4.24
C ILE A 41 9.76 -2.24 5.23
N ALA A 42 10.86 -3.00 5.19
CA ALA A 42 11.08 -4.10 6.13
C ALA A 42 11.11 -3.60 7.58
N ALA A 43 11.73 -2.44 7.83
CA ALA A 43 11.77 -1.84 9.16
C ALA A 43 10.37 -1.43 9.65
N ILE A 44 9.53 -0.90 8.76
CA ILE A 44 8.15 -0.54 9.07
C ILE A 44 7.35 -1.80 9.41
N GLU A 45 7.50 -2.86 8.61
CA GLU A 45 6.81 -4.13 8.86
C GLU A 45 7.24 -4.74 10.21
N GLU A 46 8.52 -4.68 10.52
CA GLU A 46 9.04 -5.15 11.81
C GLU A 46 8.45 -4.35 12.98
N LEU A 47 8.37 -3.03 12.83
CA LEU A 47 7.79 -2.17 13.85
C LEU A 47 6.31 -2.50 14.06
N LYS A 48 5.56 -2.68 12.97
CA LYS A 48 4.15 -3.06 13.04
C LYS A 48 3.97 -4.37 13.83
N GLU A 49 4.81 -5.35 13.58
CA GLU A 49 4.79 -6.62 14.29
C GLU A 49 5.07 -6.41 15.79
N LYS A 50 6.08 -5.62 16.12
CA LYS A 50 6.46 -5.33 17.52
C LYS A 50 5.34 -4.67 18.32
N VAL A 51 4.56 -3.80 17.68
CA VAL A 51 3.45 -3.09 18.37
C VAL A 51 2.13 -3.84 18.25
N GLY A 52 2.11 -5.03 17.66
CA GLY A 52 0.94 -5.88 17.62
C GLY A 52 -0.05 -5.59 16.51
N ILE A 53 0.33 -4.86 15.48
CA ILE A 53 -0.51 -4.64 14.32
C ILE A 53 -0.54 -5.91 13.47
N LYS A 54 -1.73 -6.43 13.23
CA LYS A 54 -1.90 -7.63 12.41
C LYS A 54 -1.64 -7.32 10.93
N LYS A 55 -1.25 -8.35 10.18
CA LYS A 55 -0.81 -8.18 8.80
C LYS A 55 -1.90 -7.83 7.81
N THR A 56 -3.13 -8.29 8.04
CA THR A 56 -4.23 -8.11 7.09
C THR A 56 -5.52 -7.70 7.79
N ILE A 57 -6.42 -7.13 7.02
CA ILE A 57 -7.77 -6.82 7.49
C ILE A 57 -8.49 -8.11 7.90
N LYS A 58 -8.28 -9.20 7.15
CA LYS A 58 -8.84 -10.51 7.46
C LYS A 58 -8.44 -10.99 8.86
N ASP A 59 -7.20 -10.75 9.25
CA ASP A 59 -6.68 -11.16 10.56
C ASP A 59 -7.39 -10.46 11.73
N TYR A 60 -8.05 -9.33 11.47
CA TYR A 60 -8.88 -8.65 12.46
C TYR A 60 -10.31 -9.19 12.55
N GLY A 61 -10.62 -10.24 11.79
CA GLY A 61 -11.93 -10.88 11.86
C GLY A 61 -13.00 -10.22 10.98
N VAL A 62 -12.62 -9.39 10.05
CA VAL A 62 -13.57 -8.78 9.11
C VAL A 62 -14.09 -9.86 8.15
N ASP A 63 -15.40 -10.03 8.09
CA ASP A 63 -16.05 -11.02 7.24
C ASP A 63 -15.81 -10.75 5.76
N GLU A 64 -15.41 -11.77 5.01
CA GLU A 64 -15.09 -11.65 3.59
C GLU A 64 -16.27 -11.17 2.76
N LYS A 65 -17.45 -11.72 3.01
CA LYS A 65 -18.66 -11.32 2.26
C LYS A 65 -19.00 -9.85 2.49
N GLU A 66 -18.91 -9.39 3.73
CA GLU A 66 -19.15 -7.98 4.05
C GLU A 66 -18.10 -7.08 3.43
N PHE A 67 -16.82 -7.49 3.48
CA PHE A 67 -15.76 -6.73 2.85
C PHE A 67 -15.98 -6.59 1.35
N LEU A 68 -16.27 -7.69 0.66
CA LEU A 68 -16.48 -7.67 -0.79
C LEU A 68 -17.77 -6.91 -1.16
N ARG A 69 -18.81 -6.99 -0.33
CA ARG A 69 -20.06 -6.26 -0.55
C ARG A 69 -19.85 -4.74 -0.51
N THR A 70 -19.00 -4.28 0.38
CA THR A 70 -18.77 -2.83 0.58
C THR A 70 -17.57 -2.30 -0.20
N LEU A 71 -16.79 -3.17 -0.84
CA LEU A 71 -15.52 -2.80 -1.46
C LEU A 71 -15.64 -1.69 -2.50
N ASP A 72 -16.61 -1.77 -3.39
CA ASP A 72 -16.76 -0.76 -4.45
C ASP A 72 -17.16 0.59 -3.88
N GLU A 73 -18.04 0.61 -2.88
CA GLU A 73 -18.43 1.84 -2.20
C GLU A 73 -17.28 2.46 -1.43
N MET A 74 -16.52 1.64 -0.70
CA MET A 74 -15.33 2.13 0.01
C MET A 74 -14.29 2.70 -0.95
N THR A 75 -14.11 2.04 -2.09
CA THR A 75 -13.17 2.50 -3.13
C THR A 75 -13.59 3.85 -3.67
N GLU A 76 -14.85 4.02 -3.96
CA GLU A 76 -15.41 5.28 -4.46
C GLU A 76 -15.25 6.40 -3.42
N MET A 77 -15.58 6.12 -2.17
CA MET A 77 -15.43 7.08 -1.08
C MET A 77 -13.96 7.50 -0.90
N ALA A 78 -13.04 6.55 -0.96
CA ALA A 78 -11.62 6.85 -0.85
C ALA A 78 -11.11 7.67 -2.04
N PHE A 79 -11.59 7.37 -3.24
CA PHE A 79 -11.23 8.12 -4.44
C PHE A 79 -11.71 9.57 -4.35
N ASP A 80 -12.92 9.78 -3.84
CA ASP A 80 -13.53 11.11 -3.72
C ASP A 80 -13.05 11.89 -2.49
N ASP A 81 -12.28 11.28 -1.61
CA ASP A 81 -11.77 11.95 -0.43
C ASP A 81 -10.85 13.11 -0.83
N GLN A 82 -11.03 14.26 -0.18
CA GLN A 82 -10.26 15.46 -0.47
C GLN A 82 -8.74 15.26 -0.33
N CYS A 83 -8.32 14.34 0.53
CA CYS A 83 -6.90 14.09 0.79
C CYS A 83 -6.26 13.22 -0.30
N THR A 84 -7.04 12.48 -1.06
CA THR A 84 -6.53 11.59 -2.11
C THR A 84 -5.76 12.37 -3.17
N GLY A 85 -6.25 13.55 -3.55
CA GLY A 85 -5.59 14.39 -4.53
C GLY A 85 -4.26 14.98 -4.06
N ALA A 86 -3.97 14.94 -2.76
CA ALA A 86 -2.71 15.43 -2.20
C ALA A 86 -1.60 14.37 -2.25
N ASN A 87 -1.93 13.14 -2.62
CA ASN A 87 -0.91 12.10 -2.75
C ASN A 87 0.04 12.43 -3.90
N PRO A 88 1.35 12.24 -3.75
CA PRO A 88 2.32 12.53 -4.83
C PRO A 88 2.00 11.85 -6.15
N ARG A 89 1.47 10.64 -6.10
CA ARG A 89 0.94 9.94 -7.26
C ARG A 89 -0.57 9.83 -7.11
N TYR A 90 -1.33 10.39 -8.07
CA TYR A 90 -2.79 10.31 -8.03
C TYR A 90 -3.25 8.87 -8.29
N PRO A 91 -3.89 8.21 -7.32
CA PRO A 91 -4.30 6.83 -7.52
C PRO A 91 -5.57 6.75 -8.35
N LEU A 92 -5.60 5.80 -9.28
CA LEU A 92 -6.81 5.49 -10.04
C LEU A 92 -7.76 4.67 -9.16
N MET A 93 -9.06 4.72 -9.46
CA MET A 93 -10.06 3.99 -8.70
C MET A 93 -9.74 2.49 -8.63
N LYS A 94 -9.35 1.88 -9.75
CA LYS A 94 -8.96 0.48 -9.79
C LYS A 94 -7.71 0.17 -8.95
N GLU A 95 -6.82 1.13 -8.82
CA GLU A 95 -5.62 0.98 -7.98
C GLU A 95 -5.99 1.00 -6.49
N ILE A 96 -6.91 1.87 -6.10
CA ILE A 96 -7.43 1.92 -4.72
C ILE A 96 -8.12 0.60 -4.37
N LYS A 97 -8.94 0.08 -5.28
CA LYS A 97 -9.58 -1.22 -5.10
C LYS A 97 -8.55 -2.33 -4.91
N ALA A 98 -7.50 -2.33 -5.72
CA ALA A 98 -6.42 -3.29 -5.60
C ALA A 98 -5.69 -3.19 -4.26
N MET A 99 -5.49 -1.98 -3.75
CA MET A 99 -4.88 -1.78 -2.43
C MET A 99 -5.75 -2.35 -1.30
N TYR A 100 -7.07 -2.13 -1.34
CA TYR A 100 -7.97 -2.72 -0.36
C TYR A 100 -7.94 -4.25 -0.40
N LEU A 101 -7.96 -4.84 -1.61
CA LEU A 101 -7.90 -6.28 -1.77
C LEU A 101 -6.58 -6.84 -1.23
N LYS A 102 -5.47 -6.18 -1.53
CA LYS A 102 -4.17 -6.59 -0.99
C LYS A 102 -4.13 -6.47 0.53
N ALA A 103 -4.70 -5.40 1.09
CA ALA A 103 -4.75 -5.20 2.53
C ALA A 103 -5.60 -6.28 3.21
N TYR A 104 -6.66 -6.74 2.56
CA TYR A 104 -7.50 -7.80 3.10
C TYR A 104 -6.84 -9.17 3.03
N TYR A 105 -6.31 -9.54 1.87
CA TYR A 105 -5.76 -10.87 1.63
C TYR A 105 -4.26 -11.02 1.92
N GLY A 106 -3.54 -9.90 2.03
CA GLY A 106 -2.09 -9.90 2.27
C GLY A 106 -1.25 -10.14 1.02
N LYS A 107 -1.89 -10.22 -0.14
CA LYS A 107 -1.23 -10.45 -1.43
C LYS A 107 -2.01 -9.76 -2.54
N PRO A 108 -1.36 -9.42 -3.65
CA PRO A 108 -2.06 -8.87 -4.81
C PRO A 108 -3.12 -9.84 -5.33
N VAL A 109 -4.28 -9.30 -5.72
CA VAL A 109 -5.40 -10.06 -6.26
C VAL A 109 -5.68 -9.57 -7.67
N GLU A 110 -5.93 -10.51 -8.60
CA GLU A 110 -6.30 -10.16 -9.96
C GLU A 110 -7.69 -9.52 -9.97
N ILE A 111 -7.82 -8.44 -10.72
CA ILE A 111 -9.08 -7.74 -10.89
C ILE A 111 -9.50 -7.89 -12.36
N ASP A 112 -10.70 -8.39 -12.58
CA ASP A 112 -11.29 -8.42 -13.92
C ASP A 112 -11.70 -7.01 -14.29
N GLU A 113 -11.27 -6.59 -15.47
CA GLU A 113 -11.64 -5.28 -16.03
C GLU A 113 -12.94 -5.38 -16.80
#